data_b8ddaaa741add1c9f253dc6a97b307e9
#
_entry.id   b8ddaaa741add1c9f253dc6a97b307e9
#
_cell.length_a   1.000
_cell.length_b   1.000
_cell.length_c   1.000
_cell.angle_alpha   90.00
_cell.angle_beta   90.00
_cell.angle_gamma   90.00
#
_symmetry.space_group_name_H-M   'P 1'
#
loop_
_entity.id
_entity.type
_entity.pdbx_description
1 polymer ?
#
loop_
_entity_poly.entity_id
_entity_poly.type
_entity_poly.pdbx_seq_one_letter_code
_entity_poly.pdbx_strand_id
1 'polypeptide(L)'
;MKQLLLVLFPFAALAQPQLLTLEDVVALAKSQSVAARQATTQKQTNYWQFRSFQADFRPQLSLNGTLPGFTRSYVEAPQPDGTVNFVPISNNNSLVNLALSQSIWQTGGTIFVQKQLQRFDDFQRNNTLYNGIPFGVGISQPLFRFNPMKWDRRIEPLKYSEGNQKAIEDLERVGVSATGLYFDLLVAQVNLQIAEKNRSNNDTLFKIAQKKLELGKISQNDLLQLQLGVLTAQKDLAQARQMAEVASLRLRTYIGMRDEANAQPRSLELAIPARLDEFPVDMQQALREAFANRAAAIGFQRRLLEAERDVSRARKDNGLNATLAAAFGLSNRGQRPTDVYVRPQDREFLEIQFTLPLVTYGRQQARLETAKANQQLAKQSVEQDKLTFEQEVYTQVTLLDMLRKQVRLTAEADQIAATRYQIAQDRFLLSDLSVTDLGIATQDKDRARRDYILALRDYWQAFHSLRLLTLYDFERNEKIRY
;
A
#
# COMPACT_ATOMS: atom_id res chain seq x y z
N MET A 1 -32.95 11.48 -62.08
CA MET A 1 -32.41 10.97 -60.83
C MET A 1 -31.33 11.95 -60.36
N LYS A 2 -31.64 12.86 -59.44
CA LYS A 2 -30.71 13.85 -58.85
C LYS A 2 -30.17 13.24 -57.56
N GLN A 3 -28.85 12.95 -57.53
CA GLN A 3 -28.19 12.56 -56.30
C GLN A 3 -27.87 13.82 -55.46
N LEU A 4 -28.43 13.85 -54.28
CA LEU A 4 -28.19 14.87 -53.28
C LEU A 4 -26.92 14.47 -52.48
N LEU A 5 -25.82 15.21 -52.67
CA LEU A 5 -24.56 15.03 -51.97
C LEU A 5 -24.71 15.73 -50.60
N LEU A 6 -24.87 14.92 -49.54
CA LEU A 6 -24.92 15.41 -48.15
C LEU A 6 -23.47 15.61 -47.68
N VAL A 7 -23.00 16.88 -47.63
CA VAL A 7 -21.70 17.25 -47.07
C VAL A 7 -21.83 17.26 -45.54
N LEU A 8 -21.34 16.20 -44.89
CA LEU A 8 -21.12 16.15 -43.43
C LEU A 8 -19.94 17.05 -43.06
N PHE A 9 -20.23 18.23 -42.56
CA PHE A 9 -19.20 19.02 -41.84
C PHE A 9 -18.87 18.33 -40.50
N PRO A 10 -17.61 17.99 -40.21
CA PRO A 10 -17.25 17.57 -38.89
C PRO A 10 -17.32 18.78 -37.93
N PHE A 11 -18.29 18.78 -37.04
CA PHE A 11 -18.27 19.67 -35.88
C PHE A 11 -17.02 19.37 -35.09
N ALA A 12 -15.97 20.19 -35.28
CA ALA A 12 -14.86 20.23 -34.33
C ALA A 12 -15.44 20.76 -33.01
N ALA A 13 -15.79 19.84 -32.10
CA ALA A 13 -16.11 20.18 -30.73
C ALA A 13 -14.87 20.84 -30.14
N LEU A 14 -14.90 22.17 -30.03
CA LEU A 14 -13.96 22.93 -29.21
C LEU A 14 -14.08 22.36 -27.80
N ALA A 15 -13.12 21.55 -27.40
CA ALA A 15 -13.06 21.00 -26.07
C ALA A 15 -12.91 22.16 -25.07
N GLN A 16 -14.00 22.52 -24.43
CA GLN A 16 -13.97 23.51 -23.33
C GLN A 16 -13.00 22.99 -22.26
N PRO A 17 -12.19 23.87 -21.66
CA PRO A 17 -11.33 23.47 -20.54
C PRO A 17 -12.22 22.88 -19.45
N GLN A 18 -11.93 21.67 -19.04
CA GLN A 18 -12.67 20.98 -17.99
C GLN A 18 -12.25 21.59 -16.66
N LEU A 19 -13.13 22.39 -16.05
CA LEU A 19 -12.90 22.91 -14.71
C LEU A 19 -13.04 21.75 -13.70
N LEU A 20 -11.92 21.36 -13.10
CA LEU A 20 -11.89 20.26 -12.12
C LEU A 20 -11.95 20.81 -10.69
N THR A 21 -12.83 20.22 -9.90
CA THR A 21 -12.89 20.46 -8.45
C THR A 21 -11.86 19.58 -7.71
N LEU A 22 -11.59 19.91 -6.45
CA LEU A 22 -10.75 19.07 -5.59
C LEU A 22 -11.32 17.67 -5.44
N GLU A 23 -12.64 17.55 -5.29
CA GLU A 23 -13.32 16.26 -5.16
C GLU A 23 -13.18 15.41 -6.42
N ASP A 24 -13.32 16.00 -7.60
CA ASP A 24 -13.14 15.32 -8.88
C ASP A 24 -11.72 14.73 -9.01
N VAL A 25 -10.71 15.54 -8.68
CA VAL A 25 -9.30 15.13 -8.74
C VAL A 25 -9.01 14.00 -7.75
N VAL A 26 -9.51 14.11 -6.52
CA VAL A 26 -9.36 13.04 -5.50
C VAL A 26 -10.08 11.76 -5.94
N ALA A 27 -11.29 11.86 -6.51
CA ALA A 27 -12.04 10.72 -7.03
C ALA A 27 -11.31 10.04 -8.22
N LEU A 28 -10.82 10.84 -9.17
CA LEU A 28 -10.02 10.33 -10.29
C LEU A 28 -8.74 9.66 -9.81
N ALA A 29 -8.02 10.27 -8.85
CA ALA A 29 -6.81 9.67 -8.29
C ALA A 29 -7.10 8.32 -7.62
N LYS A 30 -8.16 8.21 -6.82
CA LYS A 30 -8.56 6.97 -6.14
C LYS A 30 -9.04 5.88 -7.10
N SER A 31 -9.56 6.23 -8.28
CA SER A 31 -10.03 5.27 -9.28
C SER A 31 -8.96 4.89 -10.30
N GLN A 32 -8.10 5.81 -10.73
CA GLN A 32 -7.25 5.62 -11.92
C GLN A 32 -5.76 5.63 -11.64
N SER A 33 -5.29 6.20 -10.51
CA SER A 33 -3.85 6.29 -10.23
C SER A 33 -3.18 4.92 -10.09
N VAL A 34 -1.89 4.87 -10.38
CA VAL A 34 -1.07 3.66 -10.18
C VAL A 34 -1.08 3.25 -8.71
N ALA A 35 -1.00 4.21 -7.79
CA ALA A 35 -1.02 3.97 -6.36
C ALA A 35 -2.36 3.34 -5.89
N ALA A 36 -3.50 3.78 -6.42
CA ALA A 36 -4.80 3.19 -6.12
C ALA A 36 -4.91 1.74 -6.63
N ARG A 37 -4.40 1.48 -7.84
CA ARG A 37 -4.34 0.11 -8.38
C ARG A 37 -3.43 -0.79 -7.56
N GLN A 38 -2.29 -0.28 -7.07
CA GLN A 38 -1.42 -1.02 -6.16
C GLN A 38 -2.13 -1.36 -4.84
N ALA A 39 -2.84 -0.41 -4.22
CA ALA A 39 -3.61 -0.66 -3.00
C ALA A 39 -4.69 -1.73 -3.22
N THR A 40 -5.41 -1.68 -4.34
CA THR A 40 -6.42 -2.69 -4.70
C THR A 40 -5.80 -4.07 -4.94
N THR A 41 -4.66 -4.12 -5.64
CA THR A 41 -3.93 -5.37 -5.88
C THR A 41 -3.41 -5.96 -4.56
N GLN A 42 -2.91 -5.13 -3.64
CA GLN A 42 -2.49 -5.58 -2.31
C GLN A 42 -3.66 -6.17 -1.51
N LYS A 43 -4.85 -5.55 -1.58
CA LYS A 43 -6.09 -6.10 -0.98
C LYS A 43 -6.41 -7.49 -1.53
N GLN A 44 -6.30 -7.68 -2.85
CA GLN A 44 -6.48 -8.99 -3.49
C GLN A 44 -5.42 -10.01 -3.04
N THR A 45 -4.16 -9.59 -2.94
CA THR A 45 -3.08 -10.45 -2.44
C THR A 45 -3.37 -10.92 -1.01
N ASN A 46 -3.77 -10.03 -0.11
CA ASN A 46 -4.14 -10.37 1.27
C ASN A 46 -5.32 -11.35 1.32
N TYR A 47 -6.32 -11.17 0.45
CA TYR A 47 -7.45 -12.07 0.33
C TYR A 47 -7.02 -13.48 -0.08
N TRP A 48 -6.18 -13.61 -1.13
CA TRP A 48 -5.74 -14.92 -1.61
C TRP A 48 -4.78 -15.62 -0.64
N GLN A 49 -3.93 -14.86 0.06
CA GLN A 49 -3.10 -15.41 1.14
C GLN A 49 -3.96 -15.98 2.27
N PHE A 50 -5.00 -15.25 2.69
CA PHE A 50 -5.92 -15.74 3.71
C PHE A 50 -6.73 -16.94 3.22
N ARG A 51 -7.15 -16.96 1.95
CA ARG A 51 -7.83 -18.13 1.34
C ARG A 51 -6.91 -19.35 1.28
N SER A 52 -5.64 -19.16 0.95
CA SER A 52 -4.64 -20.23 0.99
C SER A 52 -4.50 -20.79 2.41
N PHE A 53 -4.33 -19.92 3.40
CA PHE A 53 -4.30 -20.30 4.81
C PHE A 53 -5.55 -21.09 5.24
N GLN A 54 -6.73 -20.66 4.82
CA GLN A 54 -7.97 -21.41 5.11
C GLN A 54 -7.99 -22.78 4.45
N ALA A 55 -7.39 -22.92 3.27
CA ALA A 55 -7.31 -24.17 2.54
C ALA A 55 -6.40 -25.20 3.24
N ASP A 56 -5.35 -24.75 3.97
CA ASP A 56 -4.43 -25.64 4.72
C ASP A 56 -5.14 -26.44 5.83
N PHE A 57 -6.33 -25.97 6.25
CA PHE A 57 -7.20 -26.69 7.22
C PHE A 57 -8.20 -27.64 6.56
N ARG A 58 -8.19 -27.79 5.24
CA ARG A 58 -9.07 -28.71 4.52
C ARG A 58 -8.31 -29.95 4.08
N PRO A 59 -9.01 -31.06 3.80
CA PRO A 59 -8.37 -32.25 3.23
C PRO A 59 -7.66 -31.93 1.92
N GLN A 60 -6.41 -32.37 1.80
CA GLN A 60 -5.57 -32.18 0.62
C GLN A 60 -5.32 -33.53 -0.05
N LEU A 61 -5.69 -33.63 -1.33
CA LEU A 61 -5.37 -34.80 -2.17
C LEU A 61 -4.11 -34.47 -2.98
N SER A 62 -3.06 -35.29 -2.81
CA SER A 62 -1.80 -35.11 -3.53
C SER A 62 -1.36 -36.43 -4.19
N LEU A 63 -0.80 -36.32 -5.38
CA LEU A 63 -0.10 -37.38 -6.08
C LEU A 63 1.39 -37.07 -6.08
N ASN A 64 2.17 -37.86 -5.40
CA ASN A 64 3.62 -37.71 -5.30
C ASN A 64 4.30 -38.95 -5.91
N GLY A 65 5.46 -38.76 -6.54
CA GLY A 65 6.14 -39.87 -7.13
C GLY A 65 7.55 -39.56 -7.60
N THR A 66 8.28 -40.64 -7.86
CA THR A 66 9.59 -40.65 -8.53
C THR A 66 9.48 -41.53 -9.77
N LEU A 67 9.50 -40.93 -10.97
CA LEU A 67 9.31 -41.62 -12.26
C LEU A 67 10.21 -41.00 -13.34
N PRO A 68 11.26 -41.72 -13.83
CA PRO A 68 11.86 -42.93 -13.29
C PRO A 68 12.76 -42.63 -12.09
N GLY A 69 13.01 -43.65 -11.24
CA GLY A 69 14.03 -43.63 -10.19
C GLY A 69 15.25 -44.46 -10.60
N PHE A 70 15.90 -44.14 -11.71
CA PHE A 70 17.01 -44.91 -12.27
C PHE A 70 18.30 -44.68 -11.48
N THR A 71 18.98 -45.79 -11.14
CA THR A 71 20.29 -45.78 -10.50
C THR A 71 21.20 -46.79 -11.17
N ARG A 72 22.42 -46.33 -11.50
CA ARG A 72 23.51 -47.20 -11.95
C ARG A 72 24.78 -46.82 -11.20
N SER A 73 25.25 -47.70 -10.33
CA SER A 73 26.41 -47.41 -9.48
C SER A 73 27.03 -48.73 -8.97
N TYR A 74 28.15 -48.63 -8.26
CA TYR A 74 28.70 -49.69 -7.46
C TYR A 74 28.23 -49.54 -6.01
N VAL A 75 27.81 -50.60 -5.38
CA VAL A 75 27.46 -50.62 -3.95
C VAL A 75 28.38 -51.61 -3.22
N GLU A 76 28.68 -51.28 -1.99
CA GLU A 76 29.44 -52.15 -1.09
C GLU A 76 28.56 -53.36 -0.70
N ALA A 77 29.06 -54.55 -0.98
CA ALA A 77 28.42 -55.81 -0.58
C ALA A 77 29.34 -56.61 0.31
N PRO A 78 29.04 -56.72 1.64
CA PRO A 78 29.77 -57.60 2.54
C PRO A 78 29.65 -59.07 2.07
N GLN A 79 30.79 -59.74 1.98
CA GLN A 79 30.86 -61.15 1.62
C GLN A 79 30.78 -62.01 2.89
N PRO A 80 30.40 -63.35 2.78
CA PRO A 80 30.30 -64.23 3.91
C PRO A 80 31.63 -64.40 4.67
N ASP A 81 32.77 -64.14 4.01
CA ASP A 81 34.11 -64.25 4.56
C ASP A 81 34.57 -62.97 5.30
N GLY A 82 33.68 -61.94 5.42
CA GLY A 82 33.96 -60.67 6.07
C GLY A 82 34.63 -59.65 5.18
N THR A 83 34.93 -59.94 3.90
CA THR A 83 35.47 -58.96 2.94
C THR A 83 34.35 -58.12 2.35
N VAL A 84 34.71 -56.91 1.87
CA VAL A 84 33.79 -56.05 1.15
C VAL A 84 34.13 -56.06 -0.34
N ASN A 85 33.12 -56.34 -1.17
CA ASN A 85 33.25 -56.29 -2.63
C ASN A 85 32.33 -55.19 -3.19
N PHE A 86 32.77 -54.50 -4.24
CA PHE A 86 31.96 -53.54 -4.97
C PHE A 86 31.17 -54.21 -6.10
N VAL A 87 29.87 -54.33 -5.89
CA VAL A 87 28.95 -54.94 -6.86
C VAL A 87 28.28 -53.84 -7.69
N PRO A 88 28.34 -53.93 -9.04
CA PRO A 88 27.59 -53.01 -9.86
C PRO A 88 26.08 -53.23 -9.68
N ILE A 89 25.33 -52.14 -9.59
CA ILE A 89 23.87 -52.20 -9.62
C ILE A 89 23.36 -51.35 -10.79
N SER A 90 22.31 -51.79 -11.45
CA SER A 90 21.58 -51.02 -12.44
C SER A 90 20.10 -51.32 -12.25
N ASN A 91 19.36 -50.37 -11.71
CA ASN A 91 17.94 -50.55 -11.40
C ASN A 91 17.12 -49.29 -11.65
N ASN A 92 15.82 -49.49 -11.77
CA ASN A 92 14.83 -48.43 -11.70
C ASN A 92 13.92 -48.70 -10.50
N ASN A 93 13.79 -47.71 -9.62
CA ASN A 93 12.90 -47.77 -8.47
C ASN A 93 11.88 -46.65 -8.59
N SER A 94 10.83 -46.89 -9.33
CA SER A 94 9.74 -45.93 -9.57
C SER A 94 8.65 -46.10 -8.54
N LEU A 95 8.20 -44.97 -7.96
CA LEU A 95 7.20 -44.91 -6.91
C LEU A 95 6.13 -43.87 -7.24
N VAL A 96 4.86 -44.20 -7.02
CA VAL A 96 3.73 -43.30 -7.07
C VAL A 96 2.89 -43.49 -5.82
N ASN A 97 2.58 -42.38 -5.16
CA ASN A 97 1.76 -42.34 -3.93
C ASN A 97 0.64 -41.29 -4.09
N LEU A 98 -0.60 -41.77 -4.01
CA LEU A 98 -1.79 -40.90 -3.91
C LEU A 98 -2.20 -40.84 -2.43
N ALA A 99 -2.18 -39.62 -1.86
CA ALA A 99 -2.48 -39.39 -0.45
C ALA A 99 -3.55 -38.30 -0.27
N LEU A 100 -4.56 -38.62 0.52
CA LEU A 100 -5.52 -37.64 1.08
C LEU A 100 -5.11 -37.37 2.53
N SER A 101 -4.68 -36.17 2.84
CA SER A 101 -4.22 -35.79 4.16
C SER A 101 -5.05 -34.66 4.75
N GLN A 102 -5.28 -34.68 6.06
CA GLN A 102 -5.99 -33.66 6.82
C GLN A 102 -5.20 -33.30 8.07
N SER A 103 -4.85 -32.03 8.19
CA SER A 103 -4.21 -31.48 9.40
C SER A 103 -5.23 -31.25 10.51
N ILE A 104 -4.88 -31.63 11.73
CA ILE A 104 -5.68 -31.44 12.95
C ILE A 104 -5.11 -30.24 13.71
N TRP A 105 -5.72 -29.07 13.57
CA TRP A 105 -5.18 -27.84 14.14
C TRP A 105 -5.11 -27.84 15.68
N GLN A 106 -6.00 -28.58 16.36
CA GLN A 106 -6.04 -28.67 17.82
C GLN A 106 -4.78 -29.30 18.39
N THR A 107 -4.29 -30.36 17.73
CA THR A 107 -3.17 -31.17 18.22
C THR A 107 -1.89 -30.94 17.42
N GLY A 108 -1.99 -30.37 16.18
CA GLY A 108 -0.88 -30.23 15.24
C GLY A 108 -0.54 -31.52 14.52
N GLY A 109 -1.37 -32.58 14.66
CA GLY A 109 -1.23 -33.84 13.96
C GLY A 109 -1.80 -33.81 12.55
N THR A 110 -1.54 -34.88 11.80
CA THR A 110 -2.08 -35.10 10.45
C THR A 110 -2.59 -36.54 10.35
N ILE A 111 -3.83 -36.70 9.89
CA ILE A 111 -4.38 -37.99 9.48
C ILE A 111 -4.30 -38.07 7.96
N PHE A 112 -4.07 -39.27 7.46
CA PHE A 112 -3.98 -39.51 6.02
C PHE A 112 -4.54 -40.86 5.61
N VAL A 113 -5.04 -40.88 4.38
CA VAL A 113 -5.38 -42.12 3.65
C VAL A 113 -4.49 -42.13 2.42
N GLN A 114 -3.84 -43.27 2.15
CA GLN A 114 -2.90 -43.34 1.04
C GLN A 114 -3.06 -44.63 0.23
N LYS A 115 -2.67 -44.51 -1.04
CA LYS A 115 -2.50 -45.62 -1.97
C LYS A 115 -1.16 -45.47 -2.66
N GLN A 116 -0.33 -46.54 -2.63
CA GLN A 116 1.02 -46.49 -3.16
C GLN A 116 1.27 -47.66 -4.11
N LEU A 117 1.99 -47.39 -5.18
CA LEU A 117 2.50 -48.39 -6.12
C LEU A 117 3.97 -48.09 -6.40
N GLN A 118 4.80 -49.13 -6.22
CA GLN A 118 6.21 -49.10 -6.54
C GLN A 118 6.47 -50.11 -7.65
N ARG A 119 7.26 -49.75 -8.63
CA ARG A 119 7.84 -50.62 -9.64
C ARG A 119 9.33 -50.62 -9.47
N PHE A 120 9.89 -51.84 -9.33
CA PHE A 120 11.32 -52.06 -9.24
C PHE A 120 11.77 -52.91 -10.43
N ASP A 121 12.64 -52.38 -11.28
CA ASP A 121 13.28 -53.09 -12.37
C ASP A 121 14.76 -53.34 -12.03
N ASP A 122 15.17 -54.60 -11.97
CA ASP A 122 16.58 -54.98 -11.90
C ASP A 122 17.06 -55.30 -13.32
N PHE A 123 17.83 -54.37 -13.90
CA PHE A 123 18.32 -54.52 -15.28
C PHE A 123 19.45 -55.54 -15.42
N GLN A 124 20.11 -55.92 -14.34
CA GLN A 124 21.15 -56.98 -14.38
C GLN A 124 20.55 -58.37 -14.41
N ARG A 125 19.47 -58.56 -13.65
CA ARG A 125 18.78 -59.85 -13.54
C ARG A 125 17.56 -59.95 -14.45
N ASN A 126 17.28 -58.90 -15.21
CA ASN A 126 16.12 -58.78 -16.10
C ASN A 126 14.81 -59.11 -15.37
N ASN A 127 14.64 -58.57 -14.15
CA ASN A 127 13.50 -58.89 -13.30
C ASN A 127 12.73 -57.60 -12.96
N THR A 128 11.40 -57.65 -13.10
CA THR A 128 10.49 -56.58 -12.73
C THR A 128 9.58 -57.02 -11.61
N LEU A 129 9.54 -56.24 -10.55
CA LEU A 129 8.69 -56.48 -9.38
C LEU A 129 7.84 -55.28 -9.09
N TYR A 130 6.63 -55.52 -8.62
CA TYR A 130 5.74 -54.51 -8.11
C TYR A 130 5.51 -54.71 -6.62
N ASN A 131 5.51 -53.63 -5.87
CA ASN A 131 5.13 -53.60 -4.47
C ASN A 131 4.14 -52.46 -4.27
N GLY A 132 3.18 -52.59 -3.38
CA GLY A 132 2.24 -51.49 -3.17
C GLY A 132 1.43 -51.61 -1.90
N ILE A 133 0.80 -50.49 -1.61
CA ILE A 133 -0.18 -50.33 -0.55
C ILE A 133 -1.51 -49.98 -1.22
N PRO A 134 -2.38 -51.00 -1.49
CA PRO A 134 -3.69 -50.79 -2.09
C PRO A 134 -4.55 -49.81 -1.29
N PHE A 135 -4.43 -49.87 0.03
CA PHE A 135 -5.10 -49.02 0.97
C PHE A 135 -4.28 -48.87 2.25
N GLY A 136 -4.15 -47.68 2.77
CA GLY A 136 -3.55 -47.43 4.08
C GLY A 136 -4.15 -46.19 4.70
N VAL A 137 -4.42 -46.24 6.00
CA VAL A 137 -4.82 -45.08 6.82
C VAL A 137 -3.80 -44.90 7.94
N GLY A 138 -3.48 -43.66 8.25
CA GLY A 138 -2.49 -43.41 9.30
C GLY A 138 -2.64 -42.05 9.93
N ILE A 139 -1.89 -41.88 11.00
CA ILE A 139 -1.78 -40.66 11.76
C ILE A 139 -0.31 -40.35 12.04
N SER A 140 0.05 -39.07 11.93
CA SER A 140 1.31 -38.52 12.42
C SER A 140 0.98 -37.46 13.43
N GLN A 141 1.28 -37.70 14.71
CA GLN A 141 0.91 -36.81 15.81
C GLN A 141 2.15 -36.37 16.58
N PRO A 142 2.54 -35.06 16.46
CA PRO A 142 3.53 -34.47 17.33
C PRO A 142 3.04 -34.51 18.79
N LEU A 143 3.89 -34.99 19.68
CA LEU A 143 3.66 -35.01 21.11
C LEU A 143 4.59 -33.99 21.77
N PHE A 144 4.06 -33.14 22.67
CA PHE A 144 4.81 -32.15 23.46
C PHE A 144 5.41 -30.98 22.67
N ARG A 145 5.50 -31.09 21.34
CA ARG A 145 6.04 -30.08 20.46
C ARG A 145 5.15 -28.84 20.35
N PHE A 146 5.74 -27.71 19.98
CA PHE A 146 4.98 -26.50 19.62
C PHE A 146 4.03 -26.77 18.45
N ASN A 147 2.76 -26.35 18.62
CA ASN A 147 1.74 -26.44 17.56
C ASN A 147 1.57 -25.08 16.89
N PRO A 148 2.13 -24.84 15.70
CA PRO A 148 2.01 -23.56 14.98
C PRO A 148 0.57 -23.29 14.57
N MET A 149 -0.18 -24.31 14.11
CA MET A 149 -1.54 -24.14 13.56
C MET A 149 -2.52 -23.51 14.55
N LYS A 150 -2.35 -23.82 15.86
CA LYS A 150 -3.15 -23.22 16.92
C LYS A 150 -2.95 -21.70 17.02
N TRP A 151 -1.74 -21.23 16.79
CA TRP A 151 -1.39 -19.81 16.82
C TRP A 151 -1.75 -19.12 15.52
N ASP A 152 -1.48 -19.75 14.39
CA ASP A 152 -1.78 -19.20 13.07
C ASP A 152 -3.29 -18.98 12.90
N ARG A 153 -4.13 -19.86 13.48
CA ARG A 153 -5.59 -19.69 13.50
C ARG A 153 -6.04 -18.41 14.25
N ARG A 154 -5.23 -17.92 15.20
CA ARG A 154 -5.52 -16.68 15.94
C ARG A 154 -4.89 -15.46 15.26
N ILE A 155 -3.73 -15.62 14.64
CA ILE A 155 -2.93 -14.54 14.09
C ILE A 155 -3.33 -14.19 12.65
N GLU A 156 -3.57 -15.21 11.79
CA GLU A 156 -3.84 -14.97 10.37
C GLU A 156 -5.13 -14.17 10.10
N PRO A 157 -6.25 -14.34 10.84
CA PRO A 157 -7.40 -13.46 10.70
C PRO A 157 -7.11 -12.00 11.04
N LEU A 158 -6.21 -11.75 12.02
CA LEU A 158 -5.79 -10.41 12.37
C LEU A 158 -4.93 -9.80 11.26
N LYS A 159 -3.98 -10.56 10.68
CA LYS A 159 -3.19 -10.12 9.52
C LYS A 159 -4.07 -9.77 8.32
N TYR A 160 -5.08 -10.59 8.06
CA TYR A 160 -6.04 -10.32 6.98
C TYR A 160 -6.83 -9.03 7.23
N SER A 161 -7.35 -8.85 8.45
CA SER A 161 -8.07 -7.65 8.84
C SER A 161 -7.18 -6.41 8.80
N GLU A 162 -5.95 -6.49 9.33
CA GLU A 162 -4.93 -5.44 9.27
C GLU A 162 -4.60 -5.07 7.82
N GLY A 163 -4.39 -6.08 6.96
CA GLY A 163 -4.11 -5.87 5.54
C GLY A 163 -5.27 -5.22 4.78
N ASN A 164 -6.52 -5.52 5.13
CA ASN A 164 -7.68 -4.87 4.54
C ASN A 164 -7.80 -3.40 4.97
N GLN A 165 -7.59 -3.10 6.26
CA GLN A 165 -7.59 -1.72 6.74
C GLN A 165 -6.43 -0.93 6.13
N LYS A 166 -5.25 -1.56 6.00
CA LYS A 166 -4.09 -0.96 5.33
C LYS A 166 -4.38 -0.57 3.88
N ALA A 167 -5.12 -1.39 3.13
CA ALA A 167 -5.51 -1.05 1.77
C ALA A 167 -6.45 0.17 1.72
N ILE A 168 -7.34 0.33 2.70
CA ILE A 168 -8.18 1.53 2.84
C ILE A 168 -7.32 2.76 3.17
N GLU A 169 -6.36 2.62 4.10
CA GLU A 169 -5.40 3.69 4.41
C GLU A 169 -4.59 4.12 3.18
N ASP A 170 -4.15 3.16 2.37
CA ASP A 170 -3.36 3.45 1.17
C ASP A 170 -4.20 4.18 0.11
N LEU A 171 -5.52 3.88 -0.01
CA LEU A 171 -6.44 4.66 -0.85
C LEU A 171 -6.68 6.08 -0.31
N GLU A 172 -6.83 6.25 1.01
CA GLU A 172 -6.93 7.61 1.60
C GLU A 172 -5.63 8.39 1.44
N ARG A 173 -4.47 7.73 1.53
CA ARG A 173 -3.16 8.34 1.24
C ARG A 173 -3.05 8.84 -0.20
N VAL A 174 -3.66 8.13 -1.16
CA VAL A 174 -3.80 8.63 -2.55
C VAL A 174 -4.56 9.94 -2.57
N GLY A 175 -5.63 10.06 -1.79
CA GLY A 175 -6.39 11.30 -1.65
C GLY A 175 -5.56 12.46 -1.09
N VAL A 176 -4.77 12.21 -0.02
CA VAL A 176 -3.84 13.21 0.55
C VAL A 176 -2.83 13.69 -0.50
N SER A 177 -2.23 12.75 -1.23
CA SER A 177 -1.25 13.08 -2.27
C SER A 177 -1.87 13.84 -3.45
N ALA A 178 -3.08 13.45 -3.88
CA ALA A 178 -3.83 14.13 -4.93
C ALA A 178 -4.17 15.58 -4.53
N THR A 179 -4.57 15.79 -3.26
CA THR A 179 -4.84 17.11 -2.70
C THR A 179 -3.58 17.99 -2.76
N GLY A 180 -2.42 17.45 -2.38
CA GLY A 180 -1.15 18.17 -2.49
C GLY A 180 -0.88 18.63 -3.93
N LEU A 181 -0.95 17.72 -4.89
CA LEU A 181 -0.70 18.02 -6.31
C LEU A 181 -1.76 18.96 -6.92
N TYR A 182 -3.02 18.87 -6.47
CA TYR A 182 -4.07 19.81 -6.86
C TYR A 182 -3.70 21.23 -6.45
N PHE A 183 -3.33 21.44 -5.21
CA PHE A 183 -2.96 22.76 -4.72
C PHE A 183 -1.63 23.25 -5.26
N ASP A 184 -0.67 22.37 -5.55
CA ASP A 184 0.56 22.77 -6.26
C ASP A 184 0.25 23.37 -7.65
N LEU A 185 -0.67 22.76 -8.40
CA LEU A 185 -1.12 23.32 -9.68
C LEU A 185 -1.97 24.58 -9.47
N LEU A 186 -2.87 24.60 -8.51
CA LEU A 186 -3.71 25.77 -8.23
C LEU A 186 -2.86 26.99 -7.86
N VAL A 187 -1.85 26.83 -6.99
CA VAL A 187 -0.89 27.91 -6.64
C VAL A 187 -0.13 28.36 -7.89
N ALA A 188 0.30 27.44 -8.74
CA ALA A 188 0.99 27.79 -9.97
C ALA A 188 0.09 28.55 -10.96
N GLN A 189 -1.20 28.17 -11.08
CA GLN A 189 -2.19 28.89 -11.91
C GLN A 189 -2.49 30.29 -11.36
N VAL A 190 -2.63 30.43 -10.05
CA VAL A 190 -2.83 31.73 -9.41
C VAL A 190 -1.60 32.62 -9.61
N ASN A 191 -0.39 32.10 -9.45
CA ASN A 191 0.85 32.83 -9.73
C ASN A 191 0.96 33.25 -11.20
N LEU A 192 0.54 32.38 -12.14
CA LEU A 192 0.49 32.73 -13.56
C LEU A 192 -0.50 33.90 -13.83
N GLN A 193 -1.72 33.82 -13.27
CA GLN A 193 -2.70 34.88 -13.38
C GLN A 193 -2.18 36.22 -12.81
N ILE A 194 -1.54 36.17 -11.65
CA ILE A 194 -0.88 37.34 -11.02
C ILE A 194 0.19 37.91 -11.97
N ALA A 195 1.08 37.05 -12.49
CA ALA A 195 2.16 37.49 -13.38
C ALA A 195 1.64 38.07 -14.71
N GLU A 196 0.60 37.51 -15.31
CA GLU A 196 -0.06 38.03 -16.50
C GLU A 196 -0.69 39.44 -16.25
N LYS A 197 -1.41 39.58 -15.12
CA LYS A 197 -2.01 40.85 -14.74
C LYS A 197 -0.95 41.89 -14.41
N ASN A 198 0.12 41.51 -13.70
CA ASN A 198 1.22 42.42 -13.36
C ASN A 198 1.98 42.88 -14.62
N ARG A 199 2.24 41.99 -15.58
CA ARG A 199 2.82 42.38 -16.88
C ARG A 199 1.94 43.39 -17.59
N SER A 200 0.65 43.15 -17.73
CA SER A 200 -0.29 44.07 -18.41
C SER A 200 -0.37 45.41 -17.69
N ASN A 201 -0.42 45.40 -16.36
CA ASN A 201 -0.46 46.62 -15.56
C ASN A 201 0.83 47.41 -15.69
N ASN A 202 2.00 46.80 -15.58
CA ASN A 202 3.30 47.44 -15.71
C ASN A 202 3.52 48.05 -17.10
N ASP A 203 3.11 47.35 -18.18
CA ASP A 203 3.14 47.89 -19.54
C ASP A 203 2.27 49.15 -19.67
N THR A 204 1.08 49.16 -19.04
CA THR A 204 0.18 50.30 -19.06
C THR A 204 0.73 51.49 -18.23
N LEU A 205 1.22 51.20 -17.02
CA LEU A 205 1.82 52.20 -16.13
C LEU A 205 3.07 52.81 -16.74
N PHE A 206 3.92 52.06 -17.42
CA PHE A 206 5.09 52.57 -18.11
C PHE A 206 4.72 53.53 -19.24
N LYS A 207 3.70 53.22 -20.07
CA LYS A 207 3.19 54.09 -21.13
C LYS A 207 2.62 55.41 -20.58
N ILE A 208 1.90 55.36 -19.46
CA ILE A 208 1.38 56.55 -18.75
C ILE A 208 2.54 57.37 -18.20
N ALA A 209 3.55 56.73 -17.63
CA ALA A 209 4.72 57.39 -17.05
C ALA A 209 5.55 58.11 -18.12
N GLN A 210 5.72 57.54 -19.32
CA GLN A 210 6.39 58.23 -20.42
C GLN A 210 5.72 59.58 -20.74
N LYS A 211 4.38 59.58 -20.82
CA LYS A 211 3.64 60.82 -21.06
C LYS A 211 3.72 61.79 -19.88
N LYS A 212 3.73 61.32 -18.63
CA LYS A 212 3.89 62.13 -17.43
C LYS A 212 5.29 62.75 -17.35
N LEU A 213 6.35 62.08 -17.81
CA LEU A 213 7.69 62.62 -17.87
C LEU A 213 7.77 63.76 -18.90
N GLU A 214 7.18 63.57 -20.09
CA GLU A 214 7.09 64.64 -21.12
C GLU A 214 6.41 65.91 -20.60
N LEU A 215 5.45 65.72 -19.67
CA LEU A 215 4.75 66.86 -19.00
C LEU A 215 5.46 67.34 -17.75
N GLY A 216 6.66 66.84 -17.42
CA GLY A 216 7.42 67.26 -16.22
C GLY A 216 6.81 66.84 -14.88
N LYS A 217 5.88 65.85 -14.87
CA LYS A 217 5.14 65.42 -13.67
C LYS A 217 5.78 64.26 -12.89
N ILE A 218 6.79 63.62 -13.44
CA ILE A 218 7.57 62.56 -12.78
C ILE A 218 9.05 62.72 -13.13
N SER A 219 9.92 62.08 -12.32
CA SER A 219 11.37 62.07 -12.56
C SER A 219 11.79 61.01 -13.57
N GLN A 220 13.00 61.18 -14.16
CA GLN A 220 13.61 60.12 -14.98
C GLN A 220 13.86 58.82 -14.20
N ASN A 221 14.19 58.93 -12.92
CA ASN A 221 14.36 57.77 -12.02
C ASN A 221 13.07 56.95 -11.88
N ASP A 222 11.91 57.62 -11.75
CA ASP A 222 10.61 56.95 -11.68
C ASP A 222 10.28 56.18 -12.96
N LEU A 223 10.62 56.77 -14.13
CA LEU A 223 10.44 56.08 -15.41
C LEU A 223 11.33 54.86 -15.53
N LEU A 224 12.62 54.93 -15.14
CA LEU A 224 13.55 53.80 -15.15
C LEU A 224 13.10 52.70 -14.18
N GLN A 225 12.55 53.04 -13.02
CA GLN A 225 11.97 52.12 -12.06
C GLN A 225 10.78 51.33 -12.66
N LEU A 226 9.89 51.99 -13.40
CA LEU A 226 8.77 51.37 -14.08
C LEU A 226 9.23 50.50 -15.25
N GLN A 227 10.27 50.94 -15.98
CA GLN A 227 10.88 50.14 -17.05
C GLN A 227 11.49 48.82 -16.50
N LEU A 228 12.20 48.90 -15.36
CA LEU A 228 12.71 47.73 -14.68
C LEU A 228 11.55 46.81 -14.21
N GLY A 229 10.44 47.40 -13.77
CA GLY A 229 9.22 46.70 -13.40
C GLY A 229 8.63 45.88 -14.56
N VAL A 230 8.63 46.46 -15.80
CA VAL A 230 8.18 45.74 -17.01
C VAL A 230 9.06 44.52 -17.29
N LEU A 231 10.40 44.69 -17.26
CA LEU A 231 11.34 43.59 -17.51
C LEU A 231 11.23 42.48 -16.45
N THR A 232 11.09 42.88 -15.20
CA THR A 232 10.87 41.92 -14.09
C THR A 232 9.57 41.15 -14.28
N ALA A 233 8.46 41.83 -14.62
CA ALA A 233 7.17 41.16 -14.86
C ALA A 233 7.22 40.20 -16.06
N GLN A 234 8.00 40.50 -17.12
CA GLN A 234 8.20 39.61 -18.25
C GLN A 234 8.95 38.34 -17.83
N LYS A 235 10.01 38.46 -17.03
CA LYS A 235 10.78 37.32 -16.48
C LYS A 235 9.87 36.47 -15.59
N ASP A 236 9.12 37.08 -14.68
CA ASP A 236 8.26 36.41 -13.73
C ASP A 236 7.11 35.68 -14.45
N LEU A 237 6.57 36.21 -15.53
CA LEU A 237 5.57 35.56 -16.37
C LEU A 237 6.15 34.32 -17.04
N ALA A 238 7.37 34.37 -17.60
CA ALA A 238 7.99 33.21 -18.20
C ALA A 238 8.20 32.08 -17.18
N GLN A 239 8.66 32.43 -15.98
CA GLN A 239 8.85 31.48 -14.89
C GLN A 239 7.52 30.88 -14.39
N ALA A 240 6.47 31.69 -14.23
CA ALA A 240 5.16 31.24 -13.78
C ALA A 240 4.52 30.28 -14.80
N ARG A 241 4.68 30.53 -16.11
CA ARG A 241 4.24 29.59 -17.18
C ARG A 241 4.91 28.24 -17.05
N GLN A 242 6.23 28.21 -16.91
CA GLN A 242 6.98 26.96 -16.75
C GLN A 242 6.51 26.19 -15.51
N MET A 243 6.31 26.89 -14.38
CA MET A 243 5.84 26.25 -13.13
C MET A 243 4.44 25.65 -13.29
N ALA A 244 3.51 26.36 -13.95
CA ALA A 244 2.16 25.88 -14.21
C ALA A 244 2.15 24.64 -15.11
N GLU A 245 2.97 24.60 -16.17
CA GLU A 245 3.12 23.44 -17.04
C GLU A 245 3.67 22.22 -16.29
N VAL A 246 4.72 22.39 -15.48
CA VAL A 246 5.32 21.29 -14.70
C VAL A 246 4.31 20.78 -13.67
N ALA A 247 3.61 21.65 -12.95
CA ALA A 247 2.60 21.24 -11.98
C ALA A 247 1.41 20.51 -12.64
N SER A 248 0.97 21.00 -13.80
CA SER A 248 -0.07 20.35 -14.60
C SER A 248 0.34 18.93 -15.03
N LEU A 249 1.56 18.78 -15.54
CA LEU A 249 2.10 17.46 -15.93
C LEU A 249 2.15 16.50 -14.74
N ARG A 250 2.61 16.95 -13.56
CA ARG A 250 2.66 16.14 -12.35
C ARG A 250 1.28 15.64 -11.93
N LEU A 251 0.29 16.52 -11.88
CA LEU A 251 -1.07 16.16 -11.52
C LEU A 251 -1.67 15.18 -12.52
N ARG A 252 -1.57 15.46 -13.83
CA ARG A 252 -2.09 14.60 -14.90
C ARG A 252 -1.49 13.19 -14.84
N THR A 253 -0.17 13.10 -14.69
CA THR A 253 0.53 11.82 -14.53
C THR A 253 0.02 11.06 -13.30
N TYR A 254 -0.16 11.75 -12.19
CA TYR A 254 -0.59 11.12 -10.94
C TYR A 254 -2.02 10.58 -11.02
N ILE A 255 -2.96 11.34 -11.59
CA ILE A 255 -4.36 10.90 -11.75
C ILE A 255 -4.57 9.93 -12.92
N GLY A 256 -3.48 9.58 -13.63
CA GLY A 256 -3.52 8.60 -14.71
C GLY A 256 -4.10 9.11 -16.03
N MET A 257 -4.23 10.42 -16.20
CA MET A 257 -4.57 11.02 -17.50
C MET A 257 -3.38 10.87 -18.45
N ARG A 258 -3.54 10.02 -19.46
CA ARG A 258 -2.56 9.88 -20.55
C ARG A 258 -2.95 10.83 -21.68
N ASP A 259 -2.01 11.64 -22.12
CA ASP A 259 -2.16 12.34 -23.40
C ASP A 259 -2.14 11.31 -24.52
N GLU A 260 -3.12 11.35 -25.39
CA GLU A 260 -3.05 10.65 -26.66
C GLU A 260 -1.84 11.23 -27.43
N ALA A 261 -1.03 10.37 -28.00
CA ALA A 261 0.30 10.69 -28.55
C ALA A 261 0.32 11.83 -29.60
N ASN A 262 -0.83 12.34 -30.03
CA ASN A 262 -0.99 13.41 -31.03
C ASN A 262 -1.95 14.53 -30.59
N ALA A 263 -2.44 14.55 -29.34
CA ALA A 263 -3.31 15.63 -28.87
C ALA A 263 -2.48 16.73 -28.18
N GLN A 264 -2.76 17.99 -28.47
CA GLN A 264 -2.20 19.08 -27.71
C GLN A 264 -2.56 18.89 -26.22
N PRO A 265 -1.61 19.08 -25.28
CA PRO A 265 -1.87 18.94 -23.86
C PRO A 265 -3.04 19.85 -23.46
N ARG A 266 -4.16 19.22 -23.05
CA ARG A 266 -5.31 20.00 -22.55
C ARG A 266 -4.88 20.72 -21.28
N SER A 267 -5.01 22.02 -21.23
CA SER A 267 -4.80 22.79 -20.01
C SER A 267 -5.87 22.38 -19.00
N LEU A 268 -5.45 21.88 -17.84
CA LEU A 268 -6.36 21.67 -16.73
C LEU A 268 -6.61 23.01 -16.05
N GLU A 269 -7.87 23.38 -15.90
CA GLU A 269 -8.26 24.52 -15.07
C GLU A 269 -8.84 23.99 -13.75
N LEU A 270 -8.33 24.51 -12.63
CA LEU A 270 -8.77 24.09 -11.31
C LEU A 270 -9.67 25.14 -10.66
N ALA A 271 -10.74 24.71 -10.04
CA ALA A 271 -11.60 25.55 -9.24
C ALA A 271 -10.94 25.86 -7.88
N ILE A 272 -11.02 27.10 -7.42
CA ILE A 272 -10.65 27.42 -6.03
C ILE A 272 -11.76 26.85 -5.14
N PRO A 273 -11.46 25.95 -4.18
CA PRO A 273 -12.48 25.43 -3.28
C PRO A 273 -13.11 26.57 -2.49
N ALA A 274 -14.39 26.82 -2.75
CA ALA A 274 -15.08 28.02 -2.23
C ALA A 274 -15.65 27.83 -0.81
N ARG A 275 -15.78 26.59 -0.34
CA ARG A 275 -16.50 26.29 0.90
C ARG A 275 -15.61 25.56 1.90
N LEU A 276 -15.48 26.17 3.08
CA LEU A 276 -15.04 25.49 4.29
C LEU A 276 -16.30 25.02 5.00
N ASP A 277 -16.58 23.73 4.93
CA ASP A 277 -17.68 23.19 5.71
C ASP A 277 -17.32 23.20 7.20
N GLU A 278 -18.21 23.84 7.99
CA GLU A 278 -18.05 23.95 9.44
C GLU A 278 -18.64 22.72 10.11
N PHE A 279 -17.85 21.68 10.23
CA PHE A 279 -18.21 20.54 11.07
C PHE A 279 -17.30 20.51 12.31
N PRO A 280 -17.86 20.31 13.50
CA PRO A 280 -17.06 20.15 14.71
C PRO A 280 -16.38 18.77 14.69
N VAL A 281 -15.10 18.72 15.01
CA VAL A 281 -14.40 17.47 15.24
C VAL A 281 -14.19 17.29 16.75
N ASP A 282 -14.94 16.35 17.35
CA ASP A 282 -14.71 16.00 18.73
C ASP A 282 -13.47 15.12 18.88
N MET A 283 -12.55 15.52 19.76
CA MET A 283 -11.30 14.84 20.04
C MET A 283 -11.52 13.39 20.50
N GLN A 284 -12.50 13.16 21.38
CA GLN A 284 -12.79 11.84 21.90
C GLN A 284 -13.37 10.92 20.81
N GLN A 285 -14.20 11.48 19.92
CA GLN A 285 -14.70 10.76 18.76
C GLN A 285 -13.56 10.40 17.81
N ALA A 286 -12.68 11.36 17.49
CA ALA A 286 -11.53 11.12 16.59
C ALA A 286 -10.62 10.01 17.11
N LEU A 287 -10.31 9.99 18.41
CA LEU A 287 -9.54 8.92 19.04
C LEU A 287 -10.26 7.57 18.96
N ARG A 288 -11.55 7.50 19.31
CA ARG A 288 -12.32 6.26 19.23
C ARG A 288 -12.33 5.69 17.81
N GLU A 289 -12.63 6.54 16.81
CA GLU A 289 -12.67 6.11 15.41
C GLU A 289 -11.29 5.69 14.89
N ALA A 290 -10.22 6.39 15.26
CA ALA A 290 -8.87 6.03 14.91
C ALA A 290 -8.49 4.62 15.45
N PHE A 291 -8.74 4.34 16.73
CA PHE A 291 -8.49 3.01 17.30
C PHE A 291 -9.40 1.92 16.75
N ALA A 292 -10.63 2.24 16.37
CA ALA A 292 -11.58 1.27 15.83
C ALA A 292 -11.29 0.89 14.36
N ASN A 293 -10.74 1.82 13.59
CA ASN A 293 -10.71 1.70 12.14
C ASN A 293 -9.32 1.47 11.56
N ARG A 294 -8.23 1.92 12.21
CA ARG A 294 -6.88 1.84 11.64
C ARG A 294 -6.23 0.47 11.74
N ALA A 295 -5.45 0.14 10.71
CA ALA A 295 -4.62 -1.06 10.65
C ALA A 295 -3.64 -1.15 11.85
N ALA A 296 -3.09 -0.02 12.30
CA ALA A 296 -2.17 0.04 13.44
C ALA A 296 -2.75 -0.56 14.72
N ALA A 297 -4.02 -0.31 15.02
CA ALA A 297 -4.68 -0.85 16.22
C ALA A 297 -4.79 -2.39 16.19
N ILE A 298 -5.10 -2.96 15.02
CA ILE A 298 -5.10 -4.41 14.81
C ILE A 298 -3.65 -4.95 14.89
N GLY A 299 -2.70 -4.22 14.33
CA GLY A 299 -1.27 -4.55 14.38
C GLY A 299 -0.71 -4.61 15.81
N PHE A 300 -1.20 -3.76 16.73
CA PHE A 300 -0.84 -3.84 18.15
C PHE A 300 -1.23 -5.18 18.76
N GLN A 301 -2.46 -5.61 18.54
CA GLN A 301 -2.95 -6.89 19.05
C GLN A 301 -2.19 -8.08 18.41
N ARG A 302 -1.96 -8.04 17.10
CA ARG A 302 -1.21 -9.09 16.39
C ARG A 302 0.21 -9.24 16.92
N ARG A 303 0.97 -8.13 17.07
CA ARG A 303 2.34 -8.15 17.57
C ARG A 303 2.46 -8.74 18.98
N LEU A 304 1.52 -8.44 19.87
CA LEU A 304 1.47 -9.03 21.21
C LEU A 304 1.22 -10.54 21.15
N LEU A 305 0.31 -11.00 20.29
CA LEU A 305 0.04 -12.42 20.09
C LEU A 305 1.25 -13.15 19.46
N GLU A 306 1.94 -12.54 18.52
CA GLU A 306 3.15 -13.10 17.91
C GLU A 306 4.27 -13.27 18.94
N ALA A 307 4.47 -12.27 19.80
CA ALA A 307 5.45 -12.36 20.88
C ALA A 307 5.09 -13.44 21.93
N GLU A 308 3.80 -13.61 22.24
CA GLU A 308 3.31 -14.69 23.09
C GLU A 308 3.52 -16.07 22.46
N ARG A 309 3.24 -16.19 21.15
CA ARG A 309 3.54 -17.38 20.36
C ARG A 309 5.01 -17.78 20.44
N ASP A 310 5.91 -16.82 20.31
CA ASP A 310 7.35 -17.09 20.27
C ASP A 310 7.89 -17.55 21.65
N VAL A 311 7.35 -17.02 22.75
CA VAL A 311 7.61 -17.54 24.09
C VAL A 311 7.07 -18.98 24.24
N SER A 312 5.86 -19.25 23.77
CA SER A 312 5.27 -20.59 23.78
C SER A 312 6.10 -21.58 22.95
N ARG A 313 6.61 -21.15 21.80
CA ARG A 313 7.50 -21.94 20.95
C ARG A 313 8.81 -22.24 21.69
N ALA A 314 9.48 -21.22 22.21
CA ALA A 314 10.75 -21.40 22.93
C ALA A 314 10.60 -22.34 24.13
N ARG A 315 9.48 -22.27 24.84
CA ARG A 315 9.20 -23.17 25.99
C ARG A 315 9.01 -24.61 25.54
N LYS A 316 8.23 -24.87 24.49
CA LYS A 316 7.88 -26.22 24.05
C LYS A 316 9.00 -26.90 23.25
N ASP A 317 9.70 -26.16 22.39
CA ASP A 317 10.78 -26.73 21.57
C ASP A 317 12.06 -27.03 22.40
N ASN A 318 12.13 -26.53 23.63
CA ASN A 318 13.24 -26.80 24.56
C ASN A 318 13.09 -28.11 25.36
N GLY A 319 11.93 -28.76 25.31
CA GLY A 319 11.65 -29.97 26.08
C GLY A 319 11.79 -31.28 25.28
N LEU A 320 11.15 -32.32 25.81
CA LEU A 320 10.96 -33.55 25.08
C LEU A 320 10.10 -33.32 23.85
N ASN A 321 10.64 -33.62 22.68
CA ASN A 321 9.92 -33.66 21.42
C ASN A 321 9.73 -35.07 20.97
N ALA A 322 8.49 -35.50 20.78
CA ALA A 322 8.18 -36.82 20.26
C ALA A 322 7.16 -36.72 19.13
N THR A 323 7.20 -37.69 18.22
CA THR A 323 6.20 -37.84 17.16
C THR A 323 5.74 -39.28 17.16
N LEU A 324 4.45 -39.49 17.33
CA LEU A 324 3.78 -40.78 17.15
C LEU A 324 3.39 -40.89 15.67
N ALA A 325 3.87 -41.92 14.99
CA ALA A 325 3.44 -42.29 13.67
C ALA A 325 2.81 -43.70 13.73
N ALA A 326 1.60 -43.81 13.25
CA ALA A 326 0.88 -45.07 13.20
C ALA A 326 0.15 -45.18 11.86
N ALA A 327 0.17 -46.35 11.26
CA ALA A 327 -0.66 -46.65 10.11
C ALA A 327 -1.09 -48.12 10.10
N PHE A 328 -2.30 -48.32 9.62
CA PHE A 328 -2.92 -49.58 9.34
C PHE A 328 -3.32 -49.63 7.86
N GLY A 329 -3.20 -50.77 7.23
CA GLY A 329 -3.58 -50.92 5.82
C GLY A 329 -3.26 -52.30 5.27
N LEU A 330 -3.20 -52.36 3.96
CA LEU A 330 -2.96 -53.56 3.20
C LEU A 330 -1.70 -53.38 2.33
N SER A 331 -0.90 -54.40 2.18
CA SER A 331 0.25 -54.42 1.27
C SER A 331 0.34 -55.75 0.52
N ASN A 332 0.86 -55.69 -0.68
CA ASN A 332 1.15 -56.89 -1.46
C ASN A 332 2.24 -56.60 -2.50
N ARG A 333 2.83 -57.69 -3.02
CA ARG A 333 3.84 -57.68 -4.08
C ARG A 333 3.47 -58.64 -5.19
N GLY A 334 3.99 -58.42 -6.38
CA GLY A 334 3.81 -59.32 -7.50
C GLY A 334 4.66 -58.96 -8.71
N GLN A 335 4.49 -59.71 -9.79
CA GLN A 335 5.18 -59.47 -11.06
C GLN A 335 4.39 -58.52 -11.98
N ARG A 336 3.10 -58.32 -11.70
CA ARG A 336 2.23 -57.40 -12.44
C ARG A 336 1.66 -56.34 -11.51
N PRO A 337 1.33 -55.14 -12.01
CA PRO A 337 0.70 -54.12 -11.19
C PRO A 337 -0.61 -54.54 -10.53
N THR A 338 -1.36 -55.44 -11.18
CA THR A 338 -2.63 -55.99 -10.68
C THR A 338 -2.47 -56.91 -9.50
N ASP A 339 -1.34 -57.60 -9.38
CA ASP A 339 -1.09 -58.59 -8.33
C ASP A 339 -1.08 -57.94 -6.93
N VAL A 340 -0.73 -56.67 -6.87
CA VAL A 340 -0.74 -55.85 -5.63
C VAL A 340 -2.12 -55.82 -4.98
N TYR A 341 -3.18 -55.97 -5.78
CA TYR A 341 -4.58 -55.94 -5.31
C TYR A 341 -5.18 -57.32 -5.03
N VAL A 342 -4.45 -58.41 -5.31
CA VAL A 342 -4.93 -59.78 -5.17
C VAL A 342 -4.45 -60.35 -3.84
N ARG A 343 -5.38 -60.63 -2.92
CA ARG A 343 -5.08 -61.22 -1.58
C ARG A 343 -3.99 -60.43 -0.83
N PRO A 344 -4.18 -59.13 -0.63
CA PRO A 344 -3.20 -58.31 0.10
C PRO A 344 -3.13 -58.79 1.57
N GLN A 345 -1.97 -58.60 2.17
CA GLN A 345 -1.70 -58.90 3.57
C GLN A 345 -1.83 -57.66 4.41
N ASP A 346 -2.15 -57.81 5.69
CA ASP A 346 -2.20 -56.75 6.67
C ASP A 346 -0.83 -56.07 6.79
N ARG A 347 -0.87 -54.76 6.88
CA ARG A 347 0.30 -53.94 7.10
C ARG A 347 0.01 -52.99 8.25
N GLU A 348 0.77 -53.14 9.31
CA GLU A 348 0.65 -52.30 10.50
C GLU A 348 2.02 -51.75 10.87
N PHE A 349 2.08 -50.53 11.31
CA PHE A 349 3.24 -50.03 12.00
C PHE A 349 2.84 -48.98 13.06
N LEU A 350 3.58 -48.98 14.14
CA LEU A 350 3.51 -47.99 15.21
C LEU A 350 4.94 -47.58 15.57
N GLU A 351 5.23 -46.31 15.48
CA GLU A 351 6.56 -45.80 15.74
C GLU A 351 6.45 -44.53 16.60
N ILE A 352 7.29 -44.41 17.61
CA ILE A 352 7.46 -43.21 18.41
C ILE A 352 8.90 -42.75 18.27
N GLN A 353 9.11 -41.71 17.51
CA GLN A 353 10.38 -41.03 17.43
C GLN A 353 10.42 -39.94 18.49
N PHE A 354 11.49 -39.87 19.28
CA PHE A 354 11.64 -38.81 20.29
C PHE A 354 13.05 -38.25 20.30
N THR A 355 13.14 -36.99 20.71
CA THR A 355 14.39 -36.26 20.95
C THR A 355 14.29 -35.59 22.29
N LEU A 356 15.18 -35.94 23.20
CA LEU A 356 15.34 -35.31 24.50
C LEU A 356 16.76 -34.76 24.63
N PRO A 357 16.95 -33.43 24.62
CA PRO A 357 18.27 -32.85 24.82
C PRO A 357 18.66 -32.98 26.30
N LEU A 358 19.67 -33.80 26.58
CA LEU A 358 20.13 -34.09 27.95
C LEU A 358 21.09 -33.03 28.50
N VAL A 359 22.02 -32.53 27.67
CA VAL A 359 22.97 -31.50 28.05
C VAL A 359 23.00 -30.40 27.00
N THR A 360 22.68 -29.19 27.38
CA THR A 360 22.59 -28.03 26.46
C THR A 360 23.38 -26.81 26.90
N TYR A 361 24.17 -26.92 28.00
CA TYR A 361 24.98 -25.86 28.54
C TYR A 361 24.27 -24.49 28.65
N GLY A 362 23.00 -24.51 29.11
CA GLY A 362 22.16 -23.31 29.27
C GLY A 362 21.50 -22.77 28.00
N ARG A 363 21.76 -23.36 26.82
CA ARG A 363 21.18 -22.89 25.53
C ARG A 363 19.65 -22.82 25.56
N GLN A 364 18.99 -23.80 26.16
CA GLN A 364 17.51 -23.86 26.24
C GLN A 364 16.97 -22.71 27.10
N GLN A 365 17.58 -22.51 28.27
CA GLN A 365 17.20 -21.41 29.16
C GLN A 365 17.46 -20.04 28.50
N ALA A 366 18.62 -19.88 27.87
CA ALA A 366 18.95 -18.65 27.16
C ALA A 366 17.91 -18.33 26.04
N ARG A 367 17.49 -19.32 25.25
CA ARG A 367 16.43 -19.16 24.23
C ARG A 367 15.10 -18.75 24.85
N LEU A 368 14.69 -19.36 25.96
CA LEU A 368 13.44 -19.00 26.64
C LEU A 368 13.51 -17.57 27.21
N GLU A 369 14.62 -17.23 27.88
CA GLU A 369 14.78 -15.89 28.46
C GLU A 369 14.88 -14.82 27.35
N THR A 370 15.55 -15.10 26.22
CA THR A 370 15.53 -14.23 25.04
C THR A 370 14.11 -14.03 24.51
N ALA A 371 13.31 -15.09 24.40
CA ALA A 371 11.93 -14.96 23.95
C ALA A 371 11.05 -14.14 24.92
N LYS A 372 11.25 -14.30 26.22
CA LYS A 372 10.57 -13.49 27.26
C LYS A 372 11.00 -12.02 27.20
N ALA A 373 12.30 -11.76 27.03
CA ALA A 373 12.81 -10.40 26.87
C ALA A 373 12.24 -9.73 25.61
N ASN A 374 12.17 -10.44 24.49
CA ASN A 374 11.55 -9.96 23.25
C ASN A 374 10.05 -9.71 23.44
N GLN A 375 9.33 -10.54 24.23
CA GLN A 375 7.93 -10.30 24.57
C GLN A 375 7.75 -9.02 25.38
N GLN A 376 8.64 -8.78 26.34
CA GLN A 376 8.61 -7.55 27.13
C GLN A 376 8.91 -6.33 26.27
N LEU A 377 9.92 -6.44 25.39
CA LEU A 377 10.22 -5.39 24.40
C LEU A 377 9.01 -5.10 23.49
N ALA A 378 8.33 -6.14 22.98
CA ALA A 378 7.14 -5.97 22.16
C ALA A 378 6.01 -5.25 22.91
N LYS A 379 5.81 -5.55 24.21
CA LYS A 379 4.81 -4.85 25.04
C LYS A 379 5.14 -3.37 25.19
N GLN A 380 6.40 -3.04 25.53
CA GLN A 380 6.85 -1.65 25.67
C GLN A 380 6.77 -0.88 24.35
N SER A 381 7.17 -1.52 23.24
CA SER A 381 7.07 -0.92 21.92
C SER A 381 5.61 -0.64 21.53
N VAL A 382 4.69 -1.58 21.77
CA VAL A 382 3.26 -1.37 21.52
C VAL A 382 2.67 -0.26 22.38
N GLU A 383 3.09 -0.16 23.64
CA GLU A 383 2.67 0.91 24.53
C GLU A 383 3.15 2.27 24.03
N GLN A 384 4.42 2.37 23.65
CA GLN A 384 4.97 3.59 23.06
C GLN A 384 4.26 3.97 21.74
N ASP A 385 4.02 2.99 20.87
CA ASP A 385 3.33 3.23 19.62
C ASP A 385 1.88 3.71 19.81
N LYS A 386 1.19 3.23 20.86
CA LYS A 386 -0.15 3.73 21.21
C LYS A 386 -0.11 5.19 21.64
N LEU A 387 0.84 5.56 22.50
CA LEU A 387 1.01 6.96 22.93
C LEU A 387 1.31 7.87 21.74
N THR A 388 2.22 7.44 20.84
CA THR A 388 2.53 8.18 19.61
C THR A 388 1.29 8.34 18.74
N PHE A 389 0.52 7.27 18.58
CA PHE A 389 -0.70 7.28 17.80
C PHE A 389 -1.77 8.23 18.36
N GLU A 390 -1.96 8.25 19.68
CA GLU A 390 -2.84 9.21 20.37
C GLU A 390 -2.37 10.65 20.15
N GLN A 391 -1.06 10.88 20.26
CA GLN A 391 -0.46 12.19 20.03
C GLN A 391 -0.65 12.66 18.57
N GLU A 392 -0.51 11.76 17.58
CA GLU A 392 -0.75 12.08 16.17
C GLU A 392 -2.18 12.55 15.94
N VAL A 393 -3.17 11.83 16.48
CA VAL A 393 -4.59 12.19 16.36
C VAL A 393 -4.86 13.54 17.03
N TYR A 394 -4.35 13.73 18.25
CA TYR A 394 -4.50 14.98 18.98
C TYR A 394 -3.94 16.16 18.22
N THR A 395 -2.72 16.02 17.71
CA THR A 395 -2.04 17.06 16.94
C THR A 395 -2.82 17.40 15.68
N GLN A 396 -3.33 16.39 14.97
CA GLN A 396 -4.04 16.59 13.71
C GLN A 396 -5.39 17.28 13.90
N VAL A 397 -6.15 16.93 14.95
CA VAL A 397 -7.42 17.60 15.25
C VAL A 397 -7.20 19.08 15.62
N THR A 398 -6.20 19.36 16.48
CA THR A 398 -5.84 20.72 16.89
C THR A 398 -5.34 21.54 15.69
N LEU A 399 -4.51 20.93 14.83
CA LEU A 399 -4.01 21.57 13.61
C LEU A 399 -5.16 21.95 12.66
N LEU A 400 -6.14 21.06 12.45
CA LEU A 400 -7.29 21.36 11.58
C LEU A 400 -8.09 22.56 12.06
N ASP A 401 -8.35 22.67 13.37
CA ASP A 401 -9.09 23.81 13.94
C ASP A 401 -8.31 25.14 13.80
N MET A 402 -6.98 25.09 14.02
CA MET A 402 -6.10 26.25 13.81
C MET A 402 -6.12 26.68 12.34
N LEU A 403 -5.95 25.75 11.40
CA LEU A 403 -5.91 26.06 9.97
C LEU A 403 -7.25 26.60 9.44
N ARG A 404 -8.38 26.15 10.00
CA ARG A 404 -9.70 26.72 9.68
C ARG A 404 -9.77 28.19 10.01
N LYS A 405 -9.26 28.60 11.18
CA LYS A 405 -9.18 30.01 11.59
C LYS A 405 -8.23 30.79 10.68
N GLN A 406 -7.08 30.19 10.31
CA GLN A 406 -6.11 30.82 9.43
C GLN A 406 -6.69 31.11 8.04
N VAL A 407 -7.47 30.18 7.45
CA VAL A 407 -8.13 30.41 6.15
C VAL A 407 -9.06 31.62 6.19
N ARG A 408 -9.85 31.76 7.27
CA ARG A 408 -10.74 32.95 7.42
C ARG A 408 -9.94 34.26 7.47
N LEU A 409 -8.89 34.29 8.29
CA LEU A 409 -8.05 35.49 8.42
C LEU A 409 -7.35 35.86 7.11
N THR A 410 -6.83 34.85 6.39
CA THR A 410 -6.15 35.09 5.11
C THR A 410 -7.12 35.48 4.00
N ALA A 411 -8.35 34.96 4.00
CA ALA A 411 -9.41 35.37 3.08
C ALA A 411 -9.79 36.85 3.27
N GLU A 412 -9.94 37.30 4.53
CA GLU A 412 -10.21 38.70 4.85
C GLU A 412 -9.03 39.58 4.46
N ALA A 413 -7.80 39.16 4.74
CA ALA A 413 -6.59 39.89 4.33
C ALA A 413 -6.47 40.03 2.80
N ASP A 414 -6.80 38.98 2.03
CA ASP A 414 -6.83 39.02 0.55
C ASP A 414 -7.82 40.09 0.05
N GLN A 415 -9.03 40.16 0.63
CA GLN A 415 -10.05 41.10 0.27
C GLN A 415 -9.63 42.57 0.60
N ILE A 416 -9.07 42.79 1.80
CA ILE A 416 -8.58 44.10 2.23
C ILE A 416 -7.43 44.55 1.32
N ALA A 417 -6.45 43.67 1.05
CA ALA A 417 -5.31 43.99 0.21
C ALA A 417 -5.71 44.29 -1.24
N ALA A 418 -6.70 43.57 -1.79
CA ALA A 418 -7.26 43.85 -3.12
C ALA A 418 -7.92 45.23 -3.17
N THR A 419 -8.72 45.58 -2.17
CA THR A 419 -9.37 46.92 -2.07
C THR A 419 -8.33 48.04 -1.94
N ARG A 420 -7.32 47.85 -1.06
CA ARG A 420 -6.22 48.83 -0.89
C ARG A 420 -5.45 49.07 -2.20
N TYR A 421 -5.17 47.99 -2.94
CA TYR A 421 -4.52 48.10 -4.25
C TYR A 421 -5.36 48.90 -5.23
N GLN A 422 -6.67 48.70 -5.29
CA GLN A 422 -7.56 49.43 -6.19
C GLN A 422 -7.52 50.93 -5.87
N ILE A 423 -7.63 51.29 -4.60
CA ILE A 423 -7.53 52.71 -4.14
C ILE A 423 -6.15 53.30 -4.50
N ALA A 424 -5.06 52.54 -4.28
CA ALA A 424 -3.71 53.01 -4.61
C ALA A 424 -3.53 53.21 -6.13
N GLN A 425 -4.10 52.37 -6.96
CA GLN A 425 -4.08 52.50 -8.40
C GLN A 425 -4.83 53.77 -8.88
N ASP A 426 -6.03 54.00 -8.34
CA ASP A 426 -6.84 55.18 -8.68
C ASP A 426 -6.13 56.50 -8.28
N ARG A 427 -5.54 56.57 -7.08
CA ARG A 427 -4.76 57.74 -6.61
C ARG A 427 -3.49 57.95 -7.43
N PHE A 428 -2.79 56.89 -7.85
CA PHE A 428 -1.63 57.00 -8.73
C PHE A 428 -1.99 57.61 -10.09
N LEU A 429 -3.14 57.23 -10.65
CA LEU A 429 -3.64 57.80 -11.90
C LEU A 429 -3.89 59.32 -11.78
N LEU A 430 -4.37 59.75 -10.61
CA LEU A 430 -4.60 61.18 -10.30
C LEU A 430 -3.31 61.95 -9.92
N SER A 431 -2.14 61.26 -9.90
CA SER A 431 -0.84 61.81 -9.46
C SER A 431 -0.76 62.16 -7.97
N ASP A 432 -1.58 61.50 -7.14
CA ASP A 432 -1.67 61.68 -5.68
C ASP A 432 -1.00 60.53 -4.90
N LEU A 433 -0.25 59.67 -5.57
CA LEU A 433 0.48 58.58 -4.96
C LEU A 433 1.81 58.33 -5.69
N SER A 434 2.87 57.95 -4.94
CA SER A 434 4.16 57.62 -5.51
C SER A 434 4.18 56.25 -6.22
N VAL A 435 5.13 56.06 -7.16
CA VAL A 435 5.40 54.77 -7.81
C VAL A 435 5.76 53.69 -6.78
N THR A 436 6.51 54.08 -5.74
CA THR A 436 6.92 53.16 -4.66
C THR A 436 5.73 52.67 -3.84
N ASP A 437 4.81 53.55 -3.45
CA ASP A 437 3.61 53.23 -2.67
C ASP A 437 2.67 52.30 -3.47
N LEU A 438 2.50 52.58 -4.78
CA LEU A 438 1.75 51.65 -5.67
C LEU A 438 2.42 50.29 -5.77
N GLY A 439 3.76 50.24 -5.84
CA GLY A 439 4.53 49.01 -5.84
C GLY A 439 4.32 48.18 -4.56
N ILE A 440 4.32 48.82 -3.39
CA ILE A 440 4.04 48.18 -2.10
C ILE A 440 2.62 47.62 -2.08
N ALA A 441 1.61 48.40 -2.49
CA ALA A 441 0.22 47.95 -2.54
C ALA A 441 0.03 46.75 -3.49
N THR A 442 0.76 46.71 -4.62
CA THR A 442 0.77 45.58 -5.55
C THR A 442 1.35 44.33 -4.91
N GLN A 443 2.50 44.46 -4.25
CA GLN A 443 3.16 43.34 -3.56
C GLN A 443 2.30 42.78 -2.41
N ASP A 444 1.68 43.68 -1.61
CA ASP A 444 0.80 43.28 -0.52
C ASP A 444 -0.41 42.48 -1.02
N LYS A 445 -1.07 42.95 -2.11
CA LYS A 445 -2.18 42.26 -2.75
C LYS A 445 -1.76 40.88 -3.26
N ASP A 446 -0.62 40.79 -3.96
CA ASP A 446 -0.14 39.54 -4.54
C ASP A 446 0.28 38.53 -3.46
N ARG A 447 0.86 39.03 -2.35
CA ARG A 447 1.20 38.23 -1.19
C ARG A 447 -0.06 37.68 -0.50
N ALA A 448 -1.01 38.56 -0.17
CA ALA A 448 -2.24 38.16 0.50
C ALA A 448 -3.03 37.12 -0.31
N ARG A 449 -3.07 37.25 -1.64
CA ARG A 449 -3.69 36.28 -2.52
C ARG A 449 -3.00 34.92 -2.44
N ARG A 450 -1.66 34.87 -2.49
CA ARG A 450 -0.89 33.63 -2.32
C ARG A 450 -1.09 32.99 -0.95
N ASP A 451 -1.04 33.80 0.10
CA ASP A 451 -1.18 33.35 1.49
C ASP A 451 -2.57 32.70 1.71
N TYR A 452 -3.62 33.26 1.11
CA TYR A 452 -4.96 32.68 1.15
C TYR A 452 -5.00 31.28 0.47
N ILE A 453 -4.42 31.15 -0.73
CA ILE A 453 -4.41 29.85 -1.44
C ILE A 453 -3.56 28.81 -0.70
N LEU A 454 -2.44 29.22 -0.09
CA LEU A 454 -1.61 28.34 0.73
C LEU A 454 -2.34 27.92 2.01
N ALA A 455 -3.07 28.81 2.66
CA ALA A 455 -3.89 28.46 3.82
C ALA A 455 -5.00 27.45 3.47
N LEU A 456 -5.65 27.59 2.30
CA LEU A 456 -6.59 26.61 1.78
C LEU A 456 -5.93 25.26 1.55
N ARG A 457 -4.73 25.23 0.95
CA ARG A 457 -3.94 24.00 0.76
C ARG A 457 -3.71 23.30 2.09
N ASP A 458 -3.18 24.01 3.06
CA ASP A 458 -2.80 23.45 4.35
C ASP A 458 -4.02 22.89 5.09
N TYR A 459 -5.16 23.60 5.03
CA TYR A 459 -6.44 23.13 5.58
C TYR A 459 -6.92 21.82 4.91
N TRP A 460 -6.98 21.77 3.59
CA TRP A 460 -7.46 20.59 2.89
C TRP A 460 -6.51 19.40 3.02
N GLN A 461 -5.21 19.63 3.09
CA GLN A 461 -4.24 18.59 3.41
C GLN A 461 -4.44 18.04 4.83
N ALA A 462 -4.67 18.93 5.81
CA ALA A 462 -4.95 18.51 7.18
C ALA A 462 -6.29 17.76 7.29
N PHE A 463 -7.31 18.15 6.55
CA PHE A 463 -8.60 17.48 6.47
C PHE A 463 -8.44 16.04 5.94
N HIS A 464 -7.80 15.84 4.79
CA HIS A 464 -7.56 14.52 4.24
C HIS A 464 -6.59 13.69 5.10
N SER A 465 -5.65 14.32 5.79
CA SER A 465 -4.78 13.65 6.77
C SER A 465 -5.55 13.14 7.98
N LEU A 466 -6.53 13.91 8.48
CA LEU A 466 -7.41 13.47 9.55
C LEU A 466 -8.27 12.28 9.11
N ARG A 467 -8.81 12.31 7.88
CA ARG A 467 -9.54 11.18 7.29
C ARG A 467 -8.65 9.93 7.20
N LEU A 468 -7.39 10.09 6.80
CA LEU A 468 -6.41 9.01 6.77
C LEU A 468 -6.11 8.46 8.17
N LEU A 469 -6.00 9.33 9.18
CA LEU A 469 -5.69 8.94 10.55
C LEU A 469 -6.86 8.24 11.26
N THR A 470 -8.09 8.57 10.93
CA THR A 470 -9.28 8.03 11.62
C THR A 470 -10.05 7.01 10.79
N LEU A 471 -9.84 7.00 9.46
CA LEU A 471 -10.67 6.31 8.47
C LEU A 471 -12.17 6.61 8.67
N TYR A 472 -12.44 7.85 9.05
CA TYR A 472 -13.78 8.36 9.33
C TYR A 472 -14.01 9.71 8.64
N ASP A 473 -15.19 9.89 8.08
CA ASP A 473 -15.63 11.12 7.46
C ASP A 473 -16.46 11.92 8.46
N PHE A 474 -15.85 12.99 9.05
CA PHE A 474 -16.51 13.81 10.04
C PHE A 474 -17.59 14.74 9.46
N GLU A 475 -17.53 15.03 8.16
CA GLU A 475 -18.54 15.80 7.46
C GLU A 475 -19.82 14.99 7.28
N ARG A 476 -19.68 13.73 6.79
CA ARG A 476 -20.79 12.81 6.55
C ARG A 476 -21.16 11.98 7.77
N ASN A 477 -20.34 12.05 8.82
CA ASN A 477 -20.49 11.29 10.05
C ASN A 477 -20.56 9.76 9.81
N GLU A 478 -19.69 9.24 8.95
CA GLU A 478 -19.66 7.83 8.58
C GLU A 478 -18.24 7.25 8.44
N LYS A 479 -18.12 5.94 8.68
CA LYS A 479 -16.86 5.21 8.45
C LYS A 479 -16.56 5.09 6.97
N ILE A 480 -15.29 5.36 6.58
CA ILE A 480 -14.81 5.21 5.21
C ILE A 480 -14.71 3.73 4.83
N ARG A 481 -15.33 3.36 3.71
CA ARG A 481 -15.36 1.99 3.15
C ARG A 481 -15.08 2.05 1.65
N TYR A 482 -14.35 1.02 1.13
CA TYR A 482 -14.05 0.85 -0.31
C TYR A 482 -14.24 -0.61 -0.74
#